data_9202441b710505a57090e431d6aa7f82
#
_entry.id   9202441b710505a57090e431d6aa7f82
#
_cell.length_a   1.000
_cell.length_b   1.000
_cell.length_c   1.000
_cell.angle_alpha   90.00
_cell.angle_beta   90.00
_cell.angle_gamma   90.00
#
_symmetry.space_group_name_H-M   'P 1'
#
loop_
_entity.id
_entity.type
_entity.pdbx_description
1 polymer ?
#
loop_
_entity_poly.entity_id
_entity_poly.type
_entity_poly.pdbx_seq_one_letter_code
_entity_poly.pdbx_strand_id
1 'polypeptide(L)'
;MKKRYTIGVMIGNAISPHIAELIEGIYHASADMQINVVFFLGIHSGYYYNLNQECAVDNDFDYQFNVVYDYQAFADIDALIIEYGSLSLFLSEKGKKEFLEKFSDIPRVILEDRYTGSRTTSIISDNYNGMYELVEHLVKDHGYRNFTYLAGPKGITDAEERKKAVLDVMKKYHIPFDESRIRYGNFSSNAQTQVNELLDNFPHMDAMICANDCMAYTAYKECTKRGLTVGQNIAITGYDDFELAGIMDPSLTTVLQSSKDMGYMAVIGATELCEGKHSHIITVPTKVLTRESCGCHEKQIMSSRVKDVEYSEWKKASDRKISEILKEVLPESSDLTLKISFAGYLNRLLESDFRLPESESNVKSGILALMTSPEFRGLPIRSITQHLDQYVDDWLETELNQSEINRDAVRNLLLKKRLIQKKTSCYMVRREKNQMEDFIQQSCFLPLISRDMLSAIEDEQELYKNALIKLSALQAASTYLFILKEPVTHYKNESWSCPDELYLAACQVENKICSFEKDKRPKILANEFNNNHLRIRQTNDHYNICVFCLFSGEIQYGILAAEINPSNIILFYLVSRQIGNMLRLFQLSKEQKSMQMELEHLVQEIQEKNEVLNFISEYDPLTGC
;
A
#
# COMPACT_ATOMS: atom_id res chain seq x y z
N MET A 1 36.73 8.08 -8.95
CA MET A 1 35.31 7.72 -9.11
C MET A 1 34.49 8.77 -8.39
N LYS A 2 33.38 9.24 -8.98
CA LYS A 2 32.43 10.14 -8.27
C LYS A 2 31.87 9.34 -7.09
N LYS A 3 31.82 9.92 -5.87
CA LYS A 3 31.24 9.27 -4.70
C LYS A 3 29.80 8.88 -5.02
N ARG A 4 29.42 7.61 -4.79
CA ARG A 4 28.02 7.19 -4.89
C ARG A 4 27.32 7.58 -3.59
N TYR A 5 26.24 8.33 -3.70
CA TYR A 5 25.46 8.73 -2.53
C TYR A 5 24.61 7.57 -2.01
N THR A 6 24.38 7.59 -0.70
CA THR A 6 23.45 6.70 0.00
C THR A 6 22.32 7.54 0.57
N ILE A 7 21.09 7.26 0.15
CA ILE A 7 19.89 7.99 0.59
C ILE A 7 19.08 7.09 1.51
N GLY A 8 18.79 7.58 2.72
CA GLY A 8 17.82 6.96 3.63
C GLY A 8 16.40 7.37 3.26
N VAL A 9 15.44 6.47 3.39
CA VAL A 9 14.02 6.73 3.12
C VAL A 9 13.19 6.24 4.29
N MET A 10 12.49 7.14 4.98
CA MET A 10 11.59 6.83 6.09
C MET A 10 10.14 6.82 5.60
N ILE A 11 9.47 5.70 5.78
CA ILE A 11 8.10 5.46 5.33
C ILE A 11 7.26 4.92 6.48
N GLY A 12 6.08 5.53 6.70
CA GLY A 12 5.16 5.19 7.78
C GLY A 12 4.21 4.04 7.47
N ASN A 13 3.91 3.76 6.20
CA ASN A 13 2.94 2.72 5.82
C ASN A 13 3.20 2.17 4.41
N ALA A 14 4.19 1.30 4.30
CA ALA A 14 4.58 0.70 3.01
C ALA A 14 3.50 -0.21 2.36
N ILE A 15 2.39 -0.48 3.05
CA ILE A 15 1.29 -1.35 2.58
C ILE A 15 0.27 -0.54 1.75
N SER A 16 0.21 0.78 1.93
CA SER A 16 -0.70 1.64 1.17
C SER A 16 -0.35 1.65 -0.32
N PRO A 17 -1.33 1.55 -1.24
CA PRO A 17 -1.09 1.62 -2.69
C PRO A 17 -0.34 2.89 -3.11
N HIS A 18 -0.69 4.05 -2.55
CA HIS A 18 -0.02 5.31 -2.76
C HIS A 18 1.48 5.25 -2.40
N ILE A 19 1.81 4.67 -1.26
CA ILE A 19 3.19 4.49 -0.82
C ILE A 19 3.94 3.45 -1.66
N ALA A 20 3.26 2.40 -2.11
CA ALA A 20 3.86 1.41 -3.01
C ALA A 20 4.31 2.05 -4.34
N GLU A 21 3.50 2.94 -4.93
CA GLU A 21 3.87 3.72 -6.11
C GLU A 21 5.04 4.69 -5.84
N LEU A 22 5.03 5.35 -4.67
CA LEU A 22 6.11 6.22 -4.23
C LEU A 22 7.44 5.44 -4.17
N ILE A 23 7.43 4.27 -3.52
CA ILE A 23 8.60 3.37 -3.43
C ILE A 23 9.06 2.97 -4.83
N GLU A 24 8.15 2.62 -5.73
CA GLU A 24 8.48 2.27 -7.12
C GLU A 24 9.18 3.43 -7.84
N GLY A 25 8.71 4.66 -7.64
CA GLY A 25 9.36 5.88 -8.17
C GLY A 25 10.79 6.05 -7.65
N ILE A 26 11.01 5.83 -6.35
CA ILE A 26 12.33 5.89 -5.73
C ILE A 26 13.25 4.79 -6.30
N TYR A 27 12.76 3.56 -6.48
CA TYR A 27 13.53 2.46 -7.09
C TYR A 27 13.96 2.80 -8.52
N HIS A 28 13.07 3.38 -9.33
CA HIS A 28 13.40 3.79 -10.70
C HIS A 28 14.48 4.87 -10.69
N ALA A 29 14.32 5.93 -9.89
CA ALA A 29 15.30 7.00 -9.81
C ALA A 29 16.66 6.51 -9.29
N SER A 30 16.68 5.59 -8.30
CA SER A 30 17.92 5.02 -7.76
C SER A 30 18.69 4.24 -8.84
N ALA A 31 17.99 3.50 -9.68
CA ALA A 31 18.57 2.76 -10.80
C ALA A 31 19.11 3.70 -11.87
N ASP A 32 18.34 4.71 -12.30
CA ASP A 32 18.75 5.66 -13.34
C ASP A 32 19.94 6.50 -12.90
N MET A 33 19.98 6.90 -11.64
CA MET A 33 21.04 7.77 -11.08
C MET A 33 22.18 6.99 -10.43
N GLN A 34 22.09 5.66 -10.36
CA GLN A 34 23.08 4.77 -9.73
C GLN A 34 23.37 5.15 -8.27
N ILE A 35 22.31 5.34 -7.47
CA ILE A 35 22.33 5.75 -6.07
C ILE A 35 21.94 4.59 -5.18
N ASN A 36 22.58 4.47 -4.02
CA ASN A 36 22.17 3.52 -3.00
C ASN A 36 20.99 4.06 -2.20
N VAL A 37 20.02 3.20 -1.90
CA VAL A 37 18.86 3.57 -1.08
C VAL A 37 18.69 2.57 0.07
N VAL A 38 18.42 3.10 1.27
CA VAL A 38 18.09 2.33 2.47
C VAL A 38 16.72 2.75 2.96
N PHE A 39 15.74 1.86 2.86
CA PHE A 39 14.38 2.09 3.31
C PHE A 39 14.21 1.67 4.77
N PHE A 40 13.74 2.58 5.61
CA PHE A 40 13.34 2.36 6.99
C PHE A 40 11.81 2.29 7.03
N LEU A 41 11.30 1.08 7.10
CA LEU A 41 9.89 0.79 6.89
C LEU A 41 9.19 0.57 8.23
N GLY A 42 8.56 1.62 8.76
CA GLY A 42 7.68 1.54 9.92
C GLY A 42 6.23 1.23 9.53
N ILE A 43 5.39 1.07 10.53
CA ILE A 43 3.93 0.93 10.37
C ILE A 43 3.26 1.99 11.23
N HIS A 44 2.26 2.66 10.66
CA HIS A 44 1.44 3.57 11.43
C HIS A 44 0.22 2.84 11.98
N SER A 45 0.09 2.74 13.30
CA SER A 45 -1.00 2.03 14.00
C SER A 45 -2.41 2.58 13.71
N GLY A 46 -2.53 3.82 13.24
CA GLY A 46 -3.82 4.44 12.95
C GLY A 46 -4.44 4.12 11.59
N TYR A 47 -3.69 3.55 10.65
CA TYR A 47 -4.17 3.35 9.27
C TYR A 47 -5.01 2.08 9.09
N TYR A 48 -4.90 1.10 9.97
CA TYR A 48 -5.70 -0.13 9.92
C TYR A 48 -7.18 0.08 10.27
N TYR A 49 -7.55 1.22 10.86
CA TYR A 49 -8.93 1.52 11.25
C TYR A 49 -9.90 1.74 10.07
N ASN A 50 -9.42 1.86 8.82
CA ASN A 50 -10.24 2.33 7.70
C ASN A 50 -10.63 1.27 6.68
N LEU A 51 -10.06 0.06 6.71
CA LEU A 51 -10.36 -0.94 5.68
C LEU A 51 -11.51 -1.88 6.01
N ASN A 52 -11.84 -2.12 7.27
CA ASN A 52 -13.10 -2.71 7.77
C ASN A 52 -13.06 -2.71 9.30
N GLN A 53 -14.02 -2.11 9.98
CA GLN A 53 -14.12 -2.07 11.44
C GLN A 53 -14.17 -3.47 12.11
N GLU A 54 -14.38 -4.54 11.34
CA GLU A 54 -14.44 -5.92 11.85
C GLU A 54 -13.10 -6.67 11.78
N CYS A 55 -12.08 -6.13 11.09
CA CYS A 55 -10.76 -6.77 10.95
C CYS A 55 -9.60 -6.00 11.58
N ALA A 56 -9.86 -4.91 12.29
CA ALA A 56 -8.85 -4.21 13.06
C ALA A 56 -8.50 -5.04 14.30
N VAL A 57 -7.67 -6.06 14.14
CA VAL A 57 -6.87 -6.57 15.25
C VAL A 57 -5.88 -5.45 15.58
N ASP A 58 -6.27 -4.60 16.53
CA ASP A 58 -5.37 -3.62 17.13
C ASP A 58 -4.22 -4.42 17.73
N ASN A 59 -3.11 -4.44 17.01
CA ASN A 59 -1.94 -5.14 17.47
C ASN A 59 -1.22 -4.18 18.40
N ASP A 60 -1.43 -4.34 19.70
CA ASP A 60 -0.90 -3.48 20.76
C ASP A 60 0.60 -3.19 20.63
N PHE A 61 1.32 -3.94 19.77
CA PHE A 61 2.76 -3.87 19.58
C PHE A 61 3.21 -3.30 18.23
N ASP A 62 2.32 -2.78 17.39
CA ASP A 62 2.70 -2.23 16.07
C ASP A 62 3.64 -1.01 16.18
N TYR A 63 3.62 -0.30 17.32
CA TYR A 63 4.56 0.79 17.60
C TYR A 63 6.03 0.33 17.55
N GLN A 64 6.29 -0.94 17.75
CA GLN A 64 7.62 -1.53 17.71
C GLN A 64 8.28 -1.44 16.33
N PHE A 65 7.49 -1.42 15.24
CA PHE A 65 8.03 -1.22 13.90
C PHE A 65 8.68 0.16 13.74
N ASN A 66 8.22 1.18 14.48
CA ASN A 66 8.66 2.56 14.31
C ASN A 66 10.05 2.82 14.91
N VAL A 67 10.59 1.92 15.73
CA VAL A 67 11.99 2.01 16.18
C VAL A 67 12.97 1.88 15.02
N VAL A 68 12.53 1.39 13.84
CA VAL A 68 13.35 1.30 12.63
C VAL A 68 13.95 2.66 12.23
N TYR A 69 13.26 3.77 12.50
CA TYR A 69 13.74 5.10 12.12
C TYR A 69 15.00 5.53 12.87
N ASP A 70 15.27 4.96 14.03
CA ASP A 70 16.46 5.24 14.81
C ASP A 70 17.69 4.45 14.33
N TYR A 71 17.47 3.35 13.62
CA TYR A 71 18.55 2.56 13.01
C TYR A 71 19.20 3.24 11.79
N GLN A 72 18.70 4.38 11.33
CA GLN A 72 19.36 5.18 10.29
C GLN A 72 20.81 5.56 10.67
N ALA A 73 21.10 5.65 11.97
CA ALA A 73 22.45 5.94 12.46
C ALA A 73 23.50 4.88 12.04
N PHE A 74 23.06 3.64 11.76
CA PHE A 74 23.95 2.57 11.28
C PHE A 74 24.26 2.65 9.78
N ALA A 75 23.42 3.35 9.01
CA ALA A 75 23.65 3.58 7.61
C ALA A 75 24.44 4.90 7.41
N ASP A 76 25.51 4.87 6.63
CA ASP A 76 26.24 6.08 6.25
C ASP A 76 25.44 6.87 5.21
N ILE A 77 24.45 7.65 5.68
CA ILE A 77 23.45 8.33 4.89
C ILE A 77 23.94 9.73 4.54
N ASP A 78 23.97 10.04 3.24
CA ASP A 78 24.30 11.37 2.74
C ASP A 78 23.10 12.33 2.75
N ALA A 79 21.88 11.81 2.56
CA ALA A 79 20.62 12.54 2.66
C ALA A 79 19.46 11.62 3.09
N LEU A 80 18.38 12.21 3.60
CA LEU A 80 17.22 11.51 4.09
C LEU A 80 15.95 11.98 3.34
N ILE A 81 15.14 11.05 2.87
CA ILE A 81 13.78 11.29 2.38
C ILE A 81 12.82 10.86 3.47
N ILE A 82 11.91 11.75 3.87
CA ILE A 82 10.92 11.52 4.91
C ILE A 82 9.53 11.63 4.27
N GLU A 83 8.82 10.53 4.20
CA GLU A 83 7.40 10.51 3.82
C GLU A 83 6.59 11.05 5.02
N TYR A 84 6.46 12.38 5.06
CA TYR A 84 5.98 13.10 6.22
C TYR A 84 4.45 13.09 6.32
N GLY A 85 3.75 12.92 5.22
CA GLY A 85 2.30 12.89 5.18
C GLY A 85 1.71 11.84 6.12
N SER A 86 2.12 10.58 5.99
CA SER A 86 1.65 9.51 6.88
C SER A 86 2.37 9.50 8.23
N LEU A 87 3.67 9.80 8.27
CA LEU A 87 4.44 9.79 9.53
C LEU A 87 3.97 10.85 10.52
N SER A 88 3.53 12.01 10.05
CA SER A 88 3.10 13.13 10.90
C SER A 88 1.64 13.08 11.33
N LEU A 89 0.81 12.27 10.68
CA LEU A 89 -0.65 12.30 10.79
C LEU A 89 -1.18 12.18 12.23
N PHE A 90 -0.46 11.47 13.09
CA PHE A 90 -0.86 11.21 14.47
C PHE A 90 0.04 11.91 15.51
N LEU A 91 0.98 12.73 15.05
CA LEU A 91 1.82 13.51 15.93
C LEU A 91 1.14 14.85 16.26
N SER A 92 1.24 15.27 17.52
CA SER A 92 0.93 16.65 17.87
C SER A 92 1.88 17.62 17.18
N GLU A 93 1.55 18.89 17.05
CA GLU A 93 2.44 19.90 16.45
C GLU A 93 3.83 19.95 17.13
N LYS A 94 3.86 19.73 18.44
CA LYS A 94 5.13 19.58 19.19
C LYS A 94 5.88 18.32 18.77
N GLY A 95 5.19 17.18 18.69
CA GLY A 95 5.77 15.90 18.27
C GLY A 95 6.29 15.93 16.83
N LYS A 96 5.59 16.60 15.91
CA LYS A 96 6.02 16.83 14.53
C LYS A 96 7.37 17.58 14.49
N LYS A 97 7.48 18.64 15.28
CA LYS A 97 8.72 19.43 15.35
C LYS A 97 9.87 18.62 15.95
N GLU A 98 9.64 17.96 17.08
CA GLU A 98 10.63 17.11 17.73
C GLU A 98 11.13 15.98 16.82
N PHE A 99 10.21 15.34 16.06
CA PHE A 99 10.57 14.32 15.08
C PHE A 99 11.49 14.86 13.99
N LEU A 100 11.17 15.99 13.38
CA LEU A 100 12.01 16.58 12.34
C LEU A 100 13.34 17.12 12.90
N GLU A 101 13.36 17.67 14.11
CA GLU A 101 14.59 18.17 14.75
C GLU A 101 15.60 17.06 15.00
N LYS A 102 15.15 15.84 15.26
CA LYS A 102 16.01 14.66 15.45
C LYS A 102 16.94 14.40 14.25
N PHE A 103 16.54 14.78 13.05
CA PHE A 103 17.29 14.58 11.81
C PHE A 103 17.82 15.90 11.22
N SER A 104 17.97 16.95 12.02
CA SER A 104 18.37 18.29 11.54
C SER A 104 19.76 18.35 10.93
N ASP A 105 20.65 17.47 11.35
CA ASP A 105 22.05 17.44 10.90
C ASP A 105 22.25 16.78 9.53
N ILE A 106 21.24 16.07 9.03
CA ILE A 106 21.27 15.36 7.74
C ILE A 106 20.50 16.19 6.68
N PRO A 107 21.02 16.38 5.45
CA PRO A 107 20.25 16.93 4.35
C PRO A 107 18.99 16.11 4.13
N ARG A 108 17.83 16.75 4.01
CA ARG A 108 16.56 16.02 4.00
C ARG A 108 15.57 16.54 2.97
N VAL A 109 14.83 15.61 2.42
CA VAL A 109 13.66 15.85 1.56
C VAL A 109 12.42 15.49 2.36
N ILE A 110 11.49 16.44 2.46
CA ILE A 110 10.19 16.25 3.12
C ILE A 110 9.13 16.08 2.02
N LEU A 111 8.38 14.99 2.06
CA LEU A 111 7.28 14.75 1.14
C LEU A 111 5.95 15.17 1.78
N GLU A 112 5.05 15.69 0.94
CA GLU A 112 3.65 16.01 1.27
C GLU A 112 3.47 17.12 2.31
N ASP A 113 4.53 17.88 2.62
CA ASP A 113 4.39 19.09 3.46
C ASP A 113 5.40 20.17 3.06
N ARG A 114 5.03 21.43 3.33
CA ARG A 114 5.86 22.62 3.10
C ARG A 114 6.74 22.90 4.30
N TYR A 115 7.97 22.45 4.24
CA TYR A 115 8.96 22.75 5.27
C TYR A 115 10.07 23.64 4.72
N THR A 116 10.35 24.77 5.39
CA THR A 116 11.44 25.68 5.03
C THR A 116 12.55 25.59 6.08
N GLY A 117 13.70 25.10 5.68
CA GLY A 117 14.86 24.95 6.56
C GLY A 117 16.16 24.90 5.76
N SER A 118 17.27 25.17 6.42
CA SER A 118 18.57 24.94 5.79
C SER A 118 18.76 23.46 5.46
N ARG A 119 19.28 23.13 4.28
CA ARG A 119 19.50 21.75 3.81
C ARG A 119 18.21 20.89 3.77
N THR A 120 17.05 21.55 3.53
CA THR A 120 15.77 20.85 3.43
C THR A 120 15.07 21.21 2.12
N THR A 121 14.71 20.23 1.31
CA THR A 121 13.87 20.38 0.12
C THR A 121 12.49 19.77 0.43
N SER A 122 11.41 20.47 0.08
CA SER A 122 10.05 19.93 0.17
C SER A 122 9.57 19.52 -1.21
N ILE A 123 8.92 18.36 -1.29
CA ILE A 123 8.25 17.90 -2.51
C ILE A 123 6.77 17.74 -2.22
N ILE A 124 5.97 18.46 -2.95
CA ILE A 124 4.54 18.57 -2.75
C ILE A 124 3.80 18.36 -4.07
N SER A 125 2.58 17.89 -4.00
CA SER A 125 1.67 17.92 -5.12
C SER A 125 1.09 19.31 -5.35
N ASP A 126 0.75 19.64 -6.58
CA ASP A 126 0.06 20.88 -6.92
C ASP A 126 -1.44 20.80 -6.57
N ASN A 127 -1.70 20.72 -5.27
CA ASN A 127 -3.05 20.56 -4.73
C ASN A 127 -3.97 21.72 -5.12
N TYR A 128 -3.43 22.95 -5.13
CA TYR A 128 -4.21 24.13 -5.43
C TYR A 128 -4.66 24.15 -6.88
N ASN A 129 -3.72 24.05 -7.85
CA ASN A 129 -4.06 24.15 -9.26
C ASN A 129 -4.91 22.97 -9.73
N GLY A 130 -4.60 21.73 -9.28
CA GLY A 130 -5.42 20.57 -9.62
C GLY A 130 -6.89 20.71 -9.18
N MET A 131 -7.11 21.10 -7.93
CA MET A 131 -8.48 21.33 -7.44
C MET A 131 -9.14 22.56 -8.10
N TYR A 132 -8.35 23.61 -8.35
CA TYR A 132 -8.84 24.80 -9.03
C TYR A 132 -9.35 24.48 -10.44
N GLU A 133 -8.58 23.77 -11.23
CA GLU A 133 -8.95 23.36 -12.60
C GLU A 133 -10.17 22.43 -12.59
N LEU A 134 -10.23 21.48 -11.64
CA LEU A 134 -11.38 20.59 -11.47
C LEU A 134 -12.67 21.37 -11.20
N VAL A 135 -12.64 22.31 -10.26
CA VAL A 135 -13.84 23.09 -9.90
C VAL A 135 -14.20 24.08 -11.01
N GLU A 136 -13.19 24.68 -11.66
CA GLU A 136 -13.39 25.56 -12.79
C GLU A 136 -14.05 24.83 -13.97
N HIS A 137 -13.69 23.57 -14.23
CA HIS A 137 -14.35 22.70 -15.19
C HIS A 137 -15.86 22.56 -14.89
N LEU A 138 -16.24 22.30 -13.65
CA LEU A 138 -17.66 22.20 -13.26
C LEU A 138 -18.43 23.51 -13.51
N VAL A 139 -17.79 24.65 -13.28
CA VAL A 139 -18.41 25.97 -13.48
C VAL A 139 -18.49 26.34 -14.94
N LYS A 140 -17.44 26.13 -15.74
CA LYS A 140 -17.33 26.56 -17.12
C LYS A 140 -18.03 25.62 -18.09
N ASP A 141 -17.79 24.33 -17.97
CA ASP A 141 -18.21 23.36 -18.98
C ASP A 141 -19.60 22.82 -18.70
N HIS A 142 -19.99 22.74 -17.40
CA HIS A 142 -21.33 22.29 -16.99
C HIS A 142 -22.26 23.41 -16.58
N GLY A 143 -21.76 24.61 -16.31
CA GLY A 143 -22.58 25.74 -15.88
C GLY A 143 -23.13 25.62 -14.46
N TYR A 144 -22.61 24.72 -13.65
CA TYR A 144 -23.04 24.50 -12.27
C TYR A 144 -22.84 25.74 -11.39
N ARG A 145 -23.77 25.97 -10.44
CA ARG A 145 -23.77 27.16 -9.57
C ARG A 145 -24.09 26.85 -8.11
N ASN A 146 -24.61 25.66 -7.82
CA ASN A 146 -25.04 25.24 -6.49
C ASN A 146 -24.16 24.10 -5.98
N PHE A 147 -23.09 24.44 -5.25
CA PHE A 147 -22.06 23.51 -4.81
C PHE A 147 -22.12 23.22 -3.32
N THR A 148 -21.64 22.04 -2.95
CA THR A 148 -21.20 21.71 -1.58
C THR A 148 -19.78 21.16 -1.64
N TYR A 149 -19.08 21.24 -0.51
CA TYR A 149 -17.71 20.74 -0.41
C TYR A 149 -17.53 19.83 0.80
N LEU A 150 -17.14 18.60 0.53
CA LEU A 150 -16.69 17.65 1.54
C LEU A 150 -15.17 17.78 1.69
N ALA A 151 -14.74 18.64 2.59
CA ALA A 151 -13.36 19.01 2.84
C ALA A 151 -12.58 17.88 3.55
N GLY A 152 -11.26 17.90 3.42
CA GLY A 152 -10.36 17.07 4.23
C GLY A 152 -10.21 17.59 5.66
N PRO A 153 -9.35 16.97 6.48
CA PRO A 153 -9.10 17.36 7.86
C PRO A 153 -8.54 18.79 7.96
N LYS A 154 -8.98 19.52 8.98
CA LYS A 154 -8.44 20.87 9.25
C LYS A 154 -6.97 20.82 9.65
N GLY A 155 -6.18 21.77 9.18
CA GLY A 155 -4.77 21.92 9.53
C GLY A 155 -3.83 21.00 8.76
N ILE A 156 -4.34 20.20 7.81
CA ILE A 156 -3.51 19.44 6.88
C ILE A 156 -3.30 20.29 5.62
N THR A 157 -2.05 20.51 5.25
CA THR A 157 -1.65 21.43 4.15
C THR A 157 -2.40 21.14 2.85
N ASP A 158 -2.45 19.89 2.42
CA ASP A 158 -3.14 19.46 1.21
C ASP A 158 -4.64 19.77 1.24
N ALA A 159 -5.30 19.50 2.37
CA ALA A 159 -6.72 19.79 2.56
C ALA A 159 -7.01 21.30 2.50
N GLU A 160 -6.16 22.11 3.11
CA GLU A 160 -6.31 23.58 3.13
C GLU A 160 -6.03 24.19 1.75
N GLU A 161 -5.06 23.68 0.98
CA GLU A 161 -4.79 24.11 -0.38
C GLU A 161 -5.95 23.77 -1.32
N ARG A 162 -6.49 22.53 -1.24
CA ARG A 162 -7.68 22.12 -2.00
C ARG A 162 -8.90 22.96 -1.62
N LYS A 163 -9.13 23.23 -0.33
CA LYS A 163 -10.21 24.12 0.15
C LYS A 163 -10.06 25.53 -0.40
N LYS A 164 -8.85 26.09 -0.33
CA LYS A 164 -8.58 27.43 -0.86
C LYS A 164 -8.91 27.53 -2.34
N ALA A 165 -8.52 26.52 -3.13
CA ALA A 165 -8.84 26.47 -4.56
C ALA A 165 -10.35 26.51 -4.83
N VAL A 166 -11.14 25.71 -4.08
CA VAL A 166 -12.62 25.73 -4.17
C VAL A 166 -13.15 27.15 -3.89
N LEU A 167 -12.74 27.76 -2.78
CA LEU A 167 -13.20 29.08 -2.38
C LEU A 167 -12.82 30.17 -3.39
N ASP A 168 -11.61 30.11 -3.96
CA ASP A 168 -11.14 31.08 -4.94
C ASP A 168 -11.91 30.97 -6.27
N VAL A 169 -12.28 29.75 -6.72
CA VAL A 169 -13.14 29.56 -7.89
C VAL A 169 -14.55 30.11 -7.60
N MET A 170 -15.16 29.79 -6.45
CA MET A 170 -16.47 30.32 -6.08
C MET A 170 -16.49 31.86 -6.08
N LYS A 171 -15.44 32.46 -5.52
CA LYS A 171 -15.28 33.93 -5.51
C LYS A 171 -15.11 34.50 -6.93
N LYS A 172 -14.27 33.88 -7.76
CA LYS A 172 -14.02 34.31 -9.14
C LYS A 172 -15.28 34.36 -10.00
N TYR A 173 -16.14 33.35 -9.83
CA TYR A 173 -17.38 33.24 -10.61
C TYR A 173 -18.60 33.79 -9.91
N HIS A 174 -18.41 34.53 -8.78
CA HIS A 174 -19.48 35.13 -7.98
C HIS A 174 -20.57 34.14 -7.55
N ILE A 175 -20.16 32.90 -7.21
CA ILE A 175 -21.05 31.85 -6.74
C ILE A 175 -21.22 32.00 -5.23
N PRO A 176 -22.44 32.11 -4.69
CA PRO A 176 -22.66 32.15 -3.25
C PRO A 176 -22.18 30.84 -2.58
N PHE A 177 -21.21 30.96 -1.70
CA PHE A 177 -20.62 29.82 -1.02
C PHE A 177 -20.09 30.22 0.35
N ASP A 178 -20.58 29.60 1.40
CA ASP A 178 -20.21 29.87 2.79
C ASP A 178 -19.90 28.58 3.56
N GLU A 179 -19.46 28.71 4.80
CA GLU A 179 -19.09 27.59 5.67
C GLU A 179 -20.25 26.60 5.92
N SER A 180 -21.54 27.00 5.75
CA SER A 180 -22.66 26.05 5.89
C SER A 180 -22.64 24.96 4.84
N ARG A 181 -22.01 25.23 3.69
CA ARG A 181 -21.85 24.32 2.54
C ARG A 181 -20.64 23.41 2.64
N ILE A 182 -19.87 23.49 3.73
CA ILE A 182 -18.66 22.73 3.95
C ILE A 182 -18.89 21.73 5.09
N ARG A 183 -18.47 20.49 4.90
CA ARG A 183 -18.30 19.51 5.98
C ARG A 183 -16.89 18.95 5.93
N TYR A 184 -16.35 18.62 7.08
CA TYR A 184 -14.98 18.13 7.21
C TYR A 184 -14.97 16.63 7.44
N GLY A 185 -14.35 15.89 6.52
CA GLY A 185 -14.01 14.49 6.65
C GLY A 185 -12.56 14.29 7.09
N ASN A 186 -12.10 13.05 7.03
CA ASN A 186 -10.76 12.65 7.45
C ASN A 186 -9.98 11.90 6.35
N PHE A 187 -10.27 12.20 5.08
CA PHE A 187 -9.74 11.51 3.90
C PHE A 187 -10.08 10.01 3.81
N SER A 188 -10.97 9.52 4.65
CA SER A 188 -11.40 8.11 4.64
C SER A 188 -12.84 7.94 4.16
N SER A 189 -13.23 6.70 3.93
CA SER A 189 -14.61 6.33 3.59
C SER A 189 -15.60 6.49 4.75
N ASN A 190 -15.17 6.91 5.94
CA ASN A 190 -16.02 7.12 7.12
C ASN A 190 -16.62 8.55 7.15
N ALA A 191 -17.19 9.01 6.03
CA ALA A 191 -17.75 10.34 5.89
C ALA A 191 -19.29 10.35 5.72
N GLN A 192 -19.97 9.27 6.13
CA GLN A 192 -21.43 9.12 5.92
C GLN A 192 -22.24 10.22 6.57
N THR A 193 -21.92 10.59 7.82
CA THR A 193 -22.63 11.66 8.54
C THR A 193 -22.51 12.99 7.80
N GLN A 194 -21.30 13.35 7.39
CA GLN A 194 -21.01 14.60 6.69
C GLN A 194 -21.70 14.67 5.33
N VAL A 195 -21.66 13.58 4.57
CA VAL A 195 -22.34 13.46 3.27
C VAL A 195 -23.86 13.62 3.46
N ASN A 196 -24.44 12.90 4.43
CA ASN A 196 -25.88 12.98 4.68
C ASN A 196 -26.31 14.38 5.11
N GLU A 197 -25.55 15.06 5.97
CA GLU A 197 -25.81 16.46 6.34
C GLU A 197 -25.80 17.40 5.12
N LEU A 198 -24.86 17.22 4.18
CA LEU A 198 -24.84 18.02 2.95
C LEU A 198 -26.03 17.74 2.05
N LEU A 199 -26.40 16.47 1.86
CA LEU A 199 -27.55 16.06 1.05
C LEU A 199 -28.88 16.53 1.65
N ASP A 200 -29.02 16.52 2.98
CA ASP A 200 -30.24 16.96 3.68
C ASP A 200 -30.41 18.48 3.65
N ASN A 201 -29.32 19.22 3.86
CA ASN A 201 -29.37 20.68 3.91
C ASN A 201 -29.39 21.33 2.51
N PHE A 202 -28.87 20.66 1.50
CA PHE A 202 -28.76 21.18 0.12
C PHE A 202 -29.29 20.17 -0.92
N PRO A 203 -30.58 19.78 -0.86
CA PRO A 203 -31.13 18.72 -1.73
C PRO A 203 -31.12 19.05 -3.22
N HIS A 204 -30.92 20.32 -3.59
CA HIS A 204 -30.87 20.79 -4.97
C HIS A 204 -29.48 21.24 -5.40
N MET A 205 -28.41 20.73 -4.76
CA MET A 205 -27.06 21.02 -5.20
C MET A 205 -26.80 20.45 -6.61
N ASP A 206 -26.05 21.18 -7.43
CA ASP A 206 -25.62 20.70 -8.75
C ASP A 206 -24.44 19.71 -8.59
N ALA A 207 -23.52 20.01 -7.66
CA ALA A 207 -22.34 19.20 -7.46
C ALA A 207 -21.88 19.15 -6.00
N MET A 208 -21.42 17.97 -5.58
CA MET A 208 -20.64 17.75 -4.37
C MET A 208 -19.17 17.55 -4.75
N ILE A 209 -18.33 18.52 -4.39
CA ILE A 209 -16.89 18.42 -4.55
C ILE A 209 -16.35 17.70 -3.33
N CYS A 210 -15.57 16.62 -3.52
CA CYS A 210 -14.92 15.89 -2.43
C CYS A 210 -13.42 16.14 -2.47
N ALA A 211 -12.81 16.35 -1.31
CA ALA A 211 -11.39 16.63 -1.21
C ALA A 211 -10.53 15.40 -1.56
N ASN A 212 -11.11 14.18 -1.56
CA ASN A 212 -10.46 12.99 -2.12
C ASN A 212 -11.46 11.93 -2.60
N ASP A 213 -10.95 10.91 -3.29
CA ASP A 213 -11.75 9.85 -3.90
C ASP A 213 -12.40 8.91 -2.88
N CYS A 214 -11.75 8.64 -1.74
CA CYS A 214 -12.34 7.82 -0.68
C CYS A 214 -13.63 8.43 -0.12
N MET A 215 -13.64 9.75 0.05
CA MET A 215 -14.83 10.48 0.49
C MET A 215 -15.88 10.59 -0.63
N ALA A 216 -15.43 10.74 -1.90
CA ALA A 216 -16.33 10.71 -3.06
C ALA A 216 -17.05 9.36 -3.17
N TYR A 217 -16.38 8.26 -2.92
CA TYR A 217 -16.96 6.93 -2.88
C TYR A 217 -18.10 6.82 -1.84
N THR A 218 -17.93 7.43 -0.67
CA THR A 218 -19.00 7.51 0.33
C THR A 218 -20.19 8.34 -0.18
N ALA A 219 -19.89 9.45 -0.87
CA ALA A 219 -20.96 10.26 -1.47
C ALA A 219 -21.77 9.48 -2.51
N TYR A 220 -21.14 8.65 -3.34
CA TYR A 220 -21.84 7.75 -4.26
C TYR A 220 -22.80 6.81 -3.54
N LYS A 221 -22.34 6.15 -2.48
CA LYS A 221 -23.19 5.23 -1.68
C LYS A 221 -24.43 5.92 -1.12
N GLU A 222 -24.25 7.09 -0.54
CA GLU A 222 -25.35 7.83 0.09
C GLU A 222 -26.33 8.41 -0.96
N CYS A 223 -25.83 8.86 -2.12
CA CYS A 223 -26.67 9.26 -3.25
C CYS A 223 -27.50 8.09 -3.78
N THR A 224 -26.89 6.92 -3.97
CA THR A 224 -27.59 5.71 -4.44
C THR A 224 -28.71 5.29 -3.46
N LYS A 225 -28.47 5.31 -2.15
CA LYS A 225 -29.49 5.02 -1.12
C LYS A 225 -30.70 5.95 -1.21
N ARG A 226 -30.51 7.17 -1.70
CA ARG A 226 -31.54 8.19 -1.87
C ARG A 226 -32.19 8.19 -3.27
N GLY A 227 -31.77 7.26 -4.15
CA GLY A 227 -32.24 7.17 -5.52
C GLY A 227 -31.71 8.29 -6.44
N LEU A 228 -30.63 8.97 -6.04
CA LEU A 228 -29.96 9.97 -6.86
C LEU A 228 -28.95 9.29 -7.80
N THR A 229 -29.02 9.63 -9.08
CA THR A 229 -28.09 9.16 -10.10
C THR A 229 -26.94 10.16 -10.23
N VAL A 230 -25.73 9.73 -9.88
CA VAL A 230 -24.52 10.54 -10.05
C VAL A 230 -24.27 10.82 -11.53
N GLY A 231 -23.80 12.01 -11.86
CA GLY A 231 -23.60 12.46 -13.23
C GLY A 231 -24.87 12.93 -13.95
N GLN A 232 -26.06 12.69 -13.37
CA GLN A 232 -27.35 13.10 -13.91
C GLN A 232 -28.11 14.04 -12.95
N ASN A 233 -28.41 13.56 -11.73
CA ASN A 233 -29.11 14.35 -10.73
C ASN A 233 -28.16 15.22 -9.90
N ILE A 234 -26.95 14.76 -9.71
CA ILE A 234 -25.89 15.39 -8.93
C ILE A 234 -24.53 15.02 -9.50
N ALA A 235 -23.65 15.98 -9.66
CA ALA A 235 -22.26 15.70 -9.98
C ALA A 235 -21.47 15.39 -8.69
N ILE A 236 -20.54 14.46 -8.75
CA ILE A 236 -19.60 14.17 -7.67
C ILE A 236 -18.21 14.14 -8.26
N THR A 237 -17.26 14.81 -7.58
CA THR A 237 -15.85 14.79 -7.98
C THR A 237 -14.97 14.42 -6.81
N GLY A 238 -13.79 13.86 -7.11
CA GLY A 238 -12.80 13.44 -6.13
C GLY A 238 -11.43 14.09 -6.37
N TYR A 239 -10.41 13.49 -5.74
CA TYR A 239 -8.99 13.82 -5.87
C TYR A 239 -8.18 12.57 -5.52
N ASP A 240 -7.04 12.32 -6.12
CA ASP A 240 -6.02 11.28 -5.99
C ASP A 240 -5.98 10.29 -7.17
N ASP A 241 -7.07 10.09 -7.89
CA ASP A 241 -7.24 9.05 -8.94
C ASP A 241 -6.92 7.64 -8.44
N PHE A 242 -7.50 7.29 -7.28
CA PHE A 242 -7.29 5.96 -6.75
C PHE A 242 -7.89 4.87 -7.68
N GLU A 243 -7.41 3.62 -7.53
CA GLU A 243 -7.72 2.51 -8.46
C GLU A 243 -9.21 2.33 -8.81
N LEU A 244 -10.11 2.67 -7.89
CA LEU A 244 -11.55 2.54 -8.10
C LEU A 244 -12.15 3.67 -8.92
N ALA A 245 -11.52 4.85 -8.97
CA ALA A 245 -12.11 6.04 -9.59
C ALA A 245 -12.50 5.81 -11.05
N GLY A 246 -11.67 5.08 -11.81
CA GLY A 246 -11.92 4.76 -13.21
C GLY A 246 -13.01 3.70 -13.46
N ILE A 247 -13.36 2.91 -12.43
CA ILE A 247 -14.31 1.79 -12.53
C ILE A 247 -15.59 1.98 -11.72
N MET A 248 -15.72 3.09 -11.00
CA MET A 248 -16.98 3.50 -10.38
C MET A 248 -18.06 3.72 -11.46
N ASP A 249 -19.32 3.57 -11.10
CA ASP A 249 -20.44 3.80 -12.01
C ASP A 249 -21.34 4.95 -11.49
N PRO A 250 -21.37 6.07 -12.24
CA PRO A 250 -20.49 6.43 -13.36
C PRO A 250 -19.03 6.62 -12.93
N SER A 251 -18.07 6.56 -13.87
CA SER A 251 -16.64 6.72 -13.58
C SER A 251 -16.34 8.10 -12.97
N LEU A 252 -15.52 8.13 -11.91
CA LEU A 252 -15.29 9.33 -11.09
C LEU A 252 -14.37 10.33 -11.80
N THR A 253 -14.87 11.55 -11.98
CA THR A 253 -14.06 12.72 -12.34
C THR A 253 -13.22 13.12 -11.14
N THR A 254 -11.90 13.16 -11.31
CA THR A 254 -10.93 13.34 -10.21
C THR A 254 -9.68 14.07 -10.69
N VAL A 255 -8.73 14.27 -9.79
CA VAL A 255 -7.40 14.80 -10.09
C VAL A 255 -6.36 13.72 -9.85
N LEU A 256 -5.58 13.40 -10.86
CA LEU A 256 -4.46 12.48 -10.76
C LEU A 256 -3.30 13.15 -10.02
N GLN A 257 -2.88 12.53 -8.93
CA GLN A 257 -1.66 12.84 -8.18
C GLN A 257 -0.66 11.70 -8.39
N SER A 258 0.49 11.99 -9.01
CA SER A 258 1.48 10.96 -9.32
C SER A 258 2.44 10.73 -8.16
N SER A 259 2.15 9.74 -7.31
CA SER A 259 3.04 9.30 -6.22
C SER A 259 4.37 8.78 -6.76
N LYS A 260 4.34 8.13 -7.92
CA LYS A 260 5.54 7.63 -8.59
C LYS A 260 6.48 8.77 -9.00
N ASP A 261 5.94 9.84 -9.59
CA ASP A 261 6.75 11.01 -9.94
C ASP A 261 7.27 11.73 -8.70
N MET A 262 6.47 11.78 -7.62
CA MET A 262 6.90 12.32 -6.33
C MET A 262 8.09 11.53 -5.78
N GLY A 263 8.04 10.21 -5.79
CA GLY A 263 9.15 9.36 -5.37
C GLY A 263 10.40 9.55 -6.21
N TYR A 264 10.23 9.67 -7.54
CA TYR A 264 11.34 9.94 -8.45
C TYR A 264 12.00 11.30 -8.17
N MET A 265 11.19 12.35 -8.03
CA MET A 265 11.66 13.71 -7.72
C MET A 265 12.30 13.79 -6.32
N ALA A 266 11.90 12.95 -5.37
CA ALA A 266 12.50 12.87 -4.05
C ALA A 266 13.98 12.48 -4.10
N VAL A 267 14.33 11.51 -4.94
CA VAL A 267 15.73 11.10 -5.13
C VAL A 267 16.53 12.20 -5.83
N ILE A 268 15.94 12.90 -6.81
CA ILE A 268 16.57 14.07 -7.43
C ILE A 268 16.85 15.15 -6.39
N GLY A 269 15.84 15.54 -5.60
CA GLY A 269 15.98 16.57 -4.56
C GLY A 269 17.03 16.20 -3.51
N ALA A 270 17.06 14.94 -3.07
CA ALA A 270 18.07 14.44 -2.14
C ALA A 270 19.48 14.50 -2.73
N THR A 271 19.63 14.13 -4.00
CA THR A 271 20.92 14.20 -4.71
C THR A 271 21.41 15.63 -4.85
N GLU A 272 20.51 16.56 -5.17
CA GLU A 272 20.83 17.99 -5.27
C GLU A 272 21.32 18.57 -3.94
N LEU A 273 20.71 18.16 -2.83
CA LEU A 273 21.17 18.53 -1.49
C LEU A 273 22.57 17.95 -1.18
N CYS A 274 22.86 16.72 -1.59
CA CYS A 274 24.20 16.11 -1.47
C CYS A 274 25.25 16.85 -2.32
N GLU A 275 24.86 17.42 -3.45
CA GLU A 275 25.72 18.23 -4.31
C GLU A 275 25.88 19.69 -3.80
N GLY A 276 25.27 20.02 -2.66
CA GLY A 276 25.36 21.36 -2.04
C GLY A 276 24.47 22.43 -2.69
N LYS A 277 23.45 22.02 -3.47
CA LYS A 277 22.46 22.96 -3.99
C LYS A 277 21.57 23.50 -2.89
N HIS A 278 20.98 24.67 -3.13
CA HIS A 278 20.12 25.33 -2.15
C HIS A 278 18.79 24.57 -1.98
N SER A 279 18.28 24.63 -0.75
CA SER A 279 16.94 24.17 -0.38
C SER A 279 15.86 24.88 -1.19
N HIS A 280 14.88 24.14 -1.71
CA HIS A 280 13.76 24.69 -2.47
C HIS A 280 12.51 23.81 -2.34
N ILE A 281 11.42 24.29 -2.88
CA ILE A 281 10.18 23.51 -2.95
C ILE A 281 10.01 23.03 -4.39
N ILE A 282 9.88 21.72 -4.56
CA ILE A 282 9.56 21.08 -5.84
C ILE A 282 8.07 20.78 -5.83
N THR A 283 7.34 21.31 -6.81
CA THR A 283 5.92 21.04 -6.96
C THR A 283 5.74 20.05 -8.11
N VAL A 284 5.16 18.87 -7.79
CA VAL A 284 4.82 17.86 -8.78
C VAL A 284 3.45 18.21 -9.37
N PRO A 285 3.35 18.39 -10.70
CA PRO A 285 2.10 18.78 -11.33
C PRO A 285 1.05 17.67 -11.18
N THR A 286 -0.20 18.10 -11.06
CA THR A 286 -1.38 17.24 -11.05
C THR A 286 -2.15 17.38 -12.36
N LYS A 287 -3.07 16.46 -12.63
CA LYS A 287 -3.85 16.45 -13.86
C LYS A 287 -5.32 16.14 -13.60
N VAL A 288 -6.22 17.00 -14.03
CA VAL A 288 -7.66 16.72 -14.01
C VAL A 288 -8.00 15.60 -15.00
N LEU A 289 -8.67 14.58 -14.52
CA LEU A 289 -9.22 13.48 -15.29
C LEU A 289 -10.74 13.61 -15.30
N THR A 290 -11.26 14.21 -16.37
CA THR A 290 -12.70 14.34 -16.57
C THR A 290 -13.28 12.99 -17.00
N ARG A 291 -14.27 12.52 -16.23
CA ARG A 291 -15.02 11.29 -16.49
C ARG A 291 -16.52 11.57 -16.40
N GLU A 292 -17.34 10.57 -16.16
CA GLU A 292 -18.78 10.67 -16.27
C GLU A 292 -19.46 11.31 -15.05
N SER A 293 -18.87 11.23 -13.88
CA SER A 293 -19.53 11.66 -12.62
C SER A 293 -19.78 13.15 -12.50
N CYS A 294 -19.09 13.96 -13.27
CA CYS A 294 -19.38 15.40 -13.37
C CYS A 294 -20.49 15.72 -14.39
N GLY A 295 -21.01 14.72 -15.11
CA GLY A 295 -21.97 14.90 -16.19
C GLY A 295 -21.31 15.03 -17.59
N CYS A 296 -19.98 14.89 -17.69
CA CYS A 296 -19.33 14.72 -18.98
C CYS A 296 -19.75 13.37 -19.56
N HIS A 297 -20.42 13.38 -20.66
CA HIS A 297 -20.57 12.20 -21.50
C HIS A 297 -19.32 12.13 -22.39
N GLU A 298 -18.72 10.95 -22.54
CA GLU A 298 -17.63 10.78 -23.51
C GLU A 298 -18.08 11.28 -24.89
N LYS A 299 -17.68 12.52 -25.23
CA LYS A 299 -17.85 13.08 -26.57
C LYS A 299 -16.92 12.43 -27.60
N GLN A 300 -16.31 11.30 -27.27
CA GLN A 300 -15.55 10.49 -28.21
C GLN A 300 -16.44 9.35 -28.67
N ILE A 301 -16.98 9.47 -29.82
CA ILE A 301 -17.61 8.49 -30.73
C ILE A 301 -18.96 9.03 -31.28
N MET A 302 -19.03 10.31 -31.57
CA MET A 302 -20.10 10.80 -32.39
C MET A 302 -19.59 11.44 -33.70
N SER A 303 -18.67 10.78 -34.38
CA SER A 303 -18.29 11.15 -35.76
C SER A 303 -18.52 10.04 -36.80
N SER A 304 -19.19 8.94 -36.44
CA SER A 304 -19.75 8.03 -37.44
C SER A 304 -21.24 7.90 -37.19
N ARG A 305 -22.03 8.44 -38.12
CA ARG A 305 -23.48 8.27 -38.15
C ARG A 305 -23.82 6.80 -38.38
N VAL A 306 -23.80 6.00 -37.30
CA VAL A 306 -24.59 4.78 -37.23
C VAL A 306 -26.03 5.23 -37.06
N LYS A 307 -26.94 4.73 -37.85
CA LYS A 307 -28.36 5.12 -37.82
C LYS A 307 -28.89 4.92 -36.40
N ASP A 308 -29.51 5.92 -35.80
CA ASP A 308 -30.02 5.95 -34.41
C ASP A 308 -30.84 4.72 -34.00
N VAL A 309 -31.46 4.04 -34.96
CA VAL A 309 -32.27 2.82 -34.74
C VAL A 309 -31.42 1.59 -34.39
N GLU A 310 -30.29 1.38 -35.06
CA GLU A 310 -29.39 0.22 -34.79
C GLU A 310 -28.67 0.35 -33.45
N TYR A 311 -28.28 1.56 -33.05
CA TYR A 311 -27.72 1.84 -31.73
C TYR A 311 -28.71 1.55 -30.60
N SER A 312 -29.99 1.93 -30.80
CA SER A 312 -31.06 1.66 -29.83
C SER A 312 -31.28 0.17 -29.58
N GLU A 313 -31.14 -0.69 -30.62
CA GLU A 313 -31.24 -2.14 -30.46
C GLU A 313 -30.03 -2.75 -29.74
N TRP A 314 -28.82 -2.29 -30.11
CA TRP A 314 -27.59 -2.70 -29.40
C TRP A 314 -27.66 -2.37 -27.91
N LYS A 315 -28.06 -1.12 -27.56
CA LYS A 315 -28.18 -0.70 -26.17
C LYS A 315 -29.16 -1.53 -25.35
N LYS A 316 -30.35 -1.83 -25.93
CA LYS A 316 -31.35 -2.68 -25.28
C LYS A 316 -30.84 -4.12 -25.07
N ALA A 317 -30.10 -4.65 -26.02
CA ALA A 317 -29.48 -5.99 -25.89
C ALA A 317 -28.39 -6.01 -24.83
N SER A 318 -27.53 -4.98 -24.77
CA SER A 318 -26.49 -4.85 -23.76
C SER A 318 -27.06 -4.70 -22.35
N ASP A 319 -28.06 -3.86 -22.13
CA ASP A 319 -28.72 -3.67 -20.82
C ASP A 319 -29.38 -4.97 -20.33
N ARG A 320 -29.98 -5.76 -21.22
CA ARG A 320 -30.54 -7.08 -20.91
C ARG A 320 -29.43 -8.04 -20.47
N LYS A 321 -28.35 -8.10 -21.23
CA LYS A 321 -27.20 -8.97 -20.94
C LYS A 321 -26.51 -8.64 -19.64
N ILE A 322 -26.35 -7.35 -19.35
CA ILE A 322 -25.84 -6.87 -18.05
C ILE A 322 -26.72 -7.38 -16.90
N SER A 323 -28.05 -7.25 -17.03
CA SER A 323 -28.99 -7.75 -16.01
C SER A 323 -28.88 -9.27 -15.81
N GLU A 324 -28.69 -10.05 -16.87
CA GLU A 324 -28.49 -11.51 -16.80
C GLU A 324 -27.21 -11.86 -16.06
N ILE A 325 -26.09 -11.22 -16.44
CA ILE A 325 -24.78 -11.45 -15.81
C ILE A 325 -24.83 -11.09 -14.32
N LEU A 326 -25.42 -9.95 -13.97
CA LEU A 326 -25.52 -9.50 -12.57
C LEU A 326 -26.30 -10.49 -11.71
N LYS A 327 -27.42 -11.02 -12.20
CA LYS A 327 -28.26 -11.99 -11.48
C LYS A 327 -27.54 -13.33 -11.25
N GLU A 328 -26.76 -13.79 -12.22
CA GLU A 328 -26.08 -15.09 -12.13
C GLU A 328 -24.77 -15.03 -11.37
N VAL A 329 -24.01 -13.94 -11.55
CA VAL A 329 -22.65 -13.79 -11.03
C VAL A 329 -22.61 -13.28 -9.59
N LEU A 330 -23.59 -12.44 -9.20
CA LEU A 330 -23.65 -11.81 -7.89
C LEU A 330 -24.85 -12.34 -7.09
N PRO A 331 -24.63 -13.03 -5.94
CA PRO A 331 -25.72 -13.38 -5.02
C PRO A 331 -26.54 -12.17 -4.58
N GLU A 332 -27.81 -12.37 -4.24
CA GLU A 332 -28.70 -11.30 -3.76
C GLU A 332 -28.13 -10.59 -2.52
N SER A 333 -27.41 -11.32 -1.68
CA SER A 333 -26.72 -10.81 -0.48
C SER A 333 -25.42 -10.03 -0.76
N SER A 334 -24.98 -9.92 -2.03
CA SER A 334 -23.74 -9.19 -2.35
C SER A 334 -23.88 -7.72 -2.02
N ASP A 335 -22.77 -7.10 -1.59
CA ASP A 335 -22.70 -5.67 -1.31
C ASP A 335 -23.19 -4.87 -2.53
N LEU A 336 -24.09 -3.93 -2.27
CA LEU A 336 -24.64 -3.05 -3.31
C LEU A 336 -23.54 -2.32 -4.08
N THR A 337 -22.44 -1.99 -3.41
CA THR A 337 -21.27 -1.35 -4.02
C THR A 337 -20.65 -2.21 -5.10
N LEU A 338 -20.43 -3.48 -4.80
CA LEU A 338 -19.88 -4.43 -5.77
C LEU A 338 -20.83 -4.59 -6.96
N LYS A 339 -22.14 -4.63 -6.72
CA LYS A 339 -23.16 -4.68 -7.79
C LYS A 339 -23.09 -3.46 -8.69
N ILE A 340 -22.99 -2.27 -8.11
CA ILE A 340 -22.91 -1.00 -8.86
C ILE A 340 -21.61 -0.94 -9.67
N SER A 341 -20.47 -1.18 -9.03
CA SER A 341 -19.16 -1.15 -9.70
C SER A 341 -19.10 -2.15 -10.85
N PHE A 342 -19.62 -3.36 -10.62
CA PHE A 342 -19.60 -4.40 -11.64
C PHE A 342 -20.60 -4.15 -12.78
N ALA A 343 -21.77 -3.61 -12.50
CA ALA A 343 -22.72 -3.17 -13.52
C ALA A 343 -22.14 -2.07 -14.41
N GLY A 344 -21.49 -1.07 -13.79
CA GLY A 344 -20.82 0.00 -14.52
C GLY A 344 -19.66 -0.51 -15.39
N TYR A 345 -18.91 -1.45 -14.89
CA TYR A 345 -17.88 -2.13 -15.67
C TYR A 345 -18.47 -2.85 -16.90
N LEU A 346 -19.51 -3.67 -16.73
CA LEU A 346 -20.18 -4.37 -17.82
C LEU A 346 -20.80 -3.39 -18.83
N ASN A 347 -21.38 -2.29 -18.35
CA ASN A 347 -21.94 -1.25 -19.20
C ASN A 347 -20.87 -0.68 -20.13
N ARG A 348 -19.71 -0.27 -19.60
CA ARG A 348 -18.59 0.23 -20.42
C ARG A 348 -18.08 -0.80 -21.41
N LEU A 349 -17.97 -2.07 -21.00
CA LEU A 349 -17.51 -3.15 -21.88
C LEU A 349 -18.47 -3.39 -23.04
N LEU A 350 -19.77 -3.37 -22.78
CA LEU A 350 -20.83 -3.66 -23.75
C LEU A 350 -21.42 -2.43 -24.43
N GLU A 351 -20.98 -1.21 -24.05
CA GLU A 351 -21.46 0.05 -24.62
C GLU A 351 -21.02 0.22 -26.07
N SER A 352 -19.83 -0.21 -26.40
CA SER A 352 -19.32 -0.16 -27.78
C SER A 352 -19.84 -1.31 -28.61
N ASP A 353 -20.35 -1.02 -29.80
CA ASP A 353 -20.85 -2.03 -30.73
C ASP A 353 -19.70 -2.94 -31.21
N PHE A 354 -19.73 -4.21 -30.83
CA PHE A 354 -18.68 -5.19 -31.17
C PHE A 354 -18.56 -5.50 -32.66
N ARG A 355 -19.55 -5.10 -33.47
CA ARG A 355 -19.48 -5.20 -34.94
C ARG A 355 -18.49 -4.20 -35.54
N LEU A 356 -18.11 -3.15 -34.80
CA LEU A 356 -17.20 -2.09 -35.25
C LEU A 356 -15.74 -2.38 -34.88
N PRO A 357 -14.77 -2.02 -35.73
CA PRO A 357 -13.34 -2.20 -35.45
C PRO A 357 -12.87 -1.44 -34.20
N GLU A 358 -13.38 -0.24 -33.97
CA GLU A 358 -12.99 0.67 -32.88
C GLU A 358 -13.24 0.05 -31.49
N SER A 359 -14.21 -0.87 -31.37
CA SER A 359 -14.53 -1.54 -30.12
C SER A 359 -13.42 -2.48 -29.61
N GLU A 360 -12.42 -2.82 -30.43
CA GLU A 360 -11.35 -3.74 -30.03
C GLU A 360 -10.55 -3.20 -28.82
N SER A 361 -10.26 -1.90 -28.79
CA SER A 361 -9.54 -1.26 -27.67
C SER A 361 -10.37 -1.31 -26.39
N ASN A 362 -11.67 -1.04 -26.47
CA ASN A 362 -12.57 -1.07 -25.31
C ASN A 362 -12.74 -2.49 -24.77
N VAL A 363 -12.86 -3.50 -25.64
CA VAL A 363 -12.91 -4.90 -25.23
C VAL A 363 -11.61 -5.32 -24.54
N LYS A 364 -10.45 -4.92 -25.09
CA LYS A 364 -9.14 -5.22 -24.48
C LYS A 364 -9.00 -4.59 -23.10
N SER A 365 -9.28 -3.29 -22.95
CA SER A 365 -9.18 -2.57 -21.70
C SER A 365 -10.21 -3.05 -20.68
N GLY A 366 -11.45 -3.32 -21.11
CA GLY A 366 -12.49 -3.87 -20.27
C GLY A 366 -12.12 -5.25 -19.70
N ILE A 367 -11.69 -6.19 -20.55
CA ILE A 367 -11.26 -7.51 -20.07
C ILE A 367 -10.05 -7.38 -19.13
N LEU A 368 -9.10 -6.49 -19.43
CA LEU A 368 -7.97 -6.24 -18.55
C LEU A 368 -8.43 -5.71 -17.19
N ALA A 369 -9.35 -4.76 -17.14
CA ALA A 369 -9.92 -4.21 -15.91
C ALA A 369 -10.61 -5.31 -15.07
N LEU A 370 -11.43 -6.18 -15.71
CA LEU A 370 -12.03 -7.33 -15.02
C LEU A 370 -10.99 -8.24 -14.35
N MET A 371 -9.83 -8.37 -14.97
CA MET A 371 -8.77 -9.28 -14.54
C MET A 371 -7.84 -8.69 -13.49
N THR A 372 -7.67 -7.36 -13.47
CA THR A 372 -6.67 -6.69 -12.63
C THR A 372 -7.27 -5.97 -11.44
N SER A 373 -8.56 -5.60 -11.47
CA SER A 373 -9.22 -4.88 -10.38
C SER A 373 -9.33 -5.75 -9.12
N PRO A 374 -8.83 -5.27 -7.98
CA PRO A 374 -8.92 -5.99 -6.71
C PRO A 374 -10.35 -6.33 -6.32
N GLU A 375 -11.31 -5.45 -6.64
CA GLU A 375 -12.75 -5.61 -6.36
C GLU A 375 -13.37 -6.83 -7.02
N PHE A 376 -12.86 -7.21 -8.20
CA PHE A 376 -13.40 -8.33 -8.97
C PHE A 376 -12.69 -9.65 -8.70
N ARG A 377 -11.72 -9.68 -7.77
CA ARG A 377 -10.96 -10.90 -7.43
C ARG A 377 -11.82 -12.10 -7.02
N GLY A 378 -12.96 -11.84 -6.39
CA GLY A 378 -13.90 -12.88 -5.96
C GLY A 378 -14.91 -13.32 -7.02
N LEU A 379 -15.03 -12.60 -8.13
CA LEU A 379 -16.06 -12.88 -9.12
C LEU A 379 -15.74 -14.12 -9.96
N PRO A 380 -16.78 -14.89 -10.36
CA PRO A 380 -16.63 -16.05 -11.21
C PRO A 380 -16.36 -15.65 -12.68
N ILE A 381 -15.12 -15.29 -12.98
CA ILE A 381 -14.69 -14.79 -14.29
C ILE A 381 -15.07 -15.75 -15.42
N ARG A 382 -15.06 -17.05 -15.15
CA ARG A 382 -15.46 -18.07 -16.13
C ARG A 382 -16.92 -17.89 -16.55
N SER A 383 -17.83 -17.70 -15.60
CA SER A 383 -19.24 -17.45 -15.90
C SER A 383 -19.43 -16.13 -16.65
N ILE A 384 -18.76 -15.05 -16.19
CA ILE A 384 -18.81 -13.74 -16.85
C ILE A 384 -18.39 -13.85 -18.32
N THR A 385 -17.27 -14.54 -18.58
CA THR A 385 -16.77 -14.68 -19.96
C THR A 385 -17.62 -15.60 -20.82
N GLN A 386 -18.28 -16.59 -20.25
CA GLN A 386 -19.28 -17.40 -20.95
C GLN A 386 -20.47 -16.54 -21.41
N HIS A 387 -20.97 -15.65 -20.56
CA HIS A 387 -22.01 -14.71 -20.94
C HIS A 387 -21.58 -13.72 -22.03
N LEU A 388 -20.33 -13.23 -21.96
CA LEU A 388 -19.77 -12.37 -23.01
C LEU A 388 -19.60 -13.12 -24.34
N ASP A 389 -19.14 -14.36 -24.30
CA ASP A 389 -19.07 -15.21 -25.50
C ASP A 389 -20.45 -15.45 -26.09
N GLN A 390 -21.44 -15.78 -25.26
CA GLN A 390 -22.83 -15.95 -25.70
C GLN A 390 -23.40 -14.66 -26.32
N TYR A 391 -23.13 -13.51 -25.71
CA TYR A 391 -23.55 -12.22 -26.27
C TYR A 391 -22.99 -11.97 -27.67
N VAL A 392 -21.73 -12.35 -27.90
CA VAL A 392 -21.12 -12.25 -29.23
C VAL A 392 -21.74 -13.27 -30.20
N ASP A 393 -22.06 -14.46 -29.73
CA ASP A 393 -22.72 -15.49 -30.55
C ASP A 393 -24.14 -15.07 -30.97
N ASP A 394 -24.91 -14.48 -30.07
CA ASP A 394 -26.24 -13.96 -30.37
C ASP A 394 -26.21 -12.90 -31.50
N TRP A 395 -25.18 -12.02 -31.47
CA TRP A 395 -24.95 -11.06 -32.53
C TRP A 395 -24.42 -11.66 -33.83
N LEU A 396 -23.57 -12.68 -33.75
CA LEU A 396 -23.12 -13.43 -34.92
C LEU A 396 -24.29 -14.12 -35.64
N GLU A 397 -25.18 -14.73 -34.88
CA GLU A 397 -26.39 -15.37 -35.43
C GLU A 397 -27.29 -14.31 -36.07
N THR A 398 -27.46 -13.15 -35.44
CA THR A 398 -28.25 -12.04 -36.00
C THR A 398 -27.68 -11.56 -37.33
N GLU A 399 -26.37 -11.34 -37.43
CA GLU A 399 -25.67 -10.90 -38.65
C GLU A 399 -25.71 -11.94 -39.77
N LEU A 400 -25.58 -13.23 -39.40
CA LEU A 400 -25.60 -14.32 -40.36
C LEU A 400 -27.01 -14.60 -40.94
N ASN A 401 -28.06 -14.23 -40.22
CA ASN A 401 -29.45 -14.41 -40.64
C ASN A 401 -30.03 -13.20 -41.45
N GLN A 402 -29.21 -12.17 -41.70
CA GLN A 402 -29.64 -11.05 -42.57
C GLN A 402 -29.65 -11.45 -44.04
N SER A 403 -30.49 -10.80 -44.83
CA SER A 403 -30.61 -11.02 -46.28
C SER A 403 -29.32 -10.70 -47.05
N GLU A 404 -28.52 -9.73 -46.53
CA GLU A 404 -27.18 -9.43 -46.99
C GLU A 404 -26.21 -9.49 -45.78
N ILE A 405 -25.30 -10.47 -45.79
CA ILE A 405 -24.36 -10.68 -44.68
C ILE A 405 -23.29 -9.59 -44.71
N ASN A 406 -23.22 -8.80 -43.61
CA ASN A 406 -22.13 -7.86 -43.41
C ASN A 406 -20.85 -8.58 -42.97
N ARG A 407 -19.97 -8.88 -43.94
CA ARG A 407 -18.73 -9.64 -43.72
C ARG A 407 -17.76 -8.97 -42.75
N ASP A 408 -17.72 -7.64 -42.72
CA ASP A 408 -16.85 -6.90 -41.81
C ASP A 408 -17.39 -6.95 -40.37
N ALA A 409 -18.69 -6.85 -40.17
CA ALA A 409 -19.31 -7.05 -38.86
C ALA A 409 -19.06 -8.45 -38.31
N VAL A 410 -19.28 -9.50 -39.12
CA VAL A 410 -19.00 -10.89 -38.75
C VAL A 410 -17.53 -11.09 -38.39
N ARG A 411 -16.61 -10.56 -39.20
CA ARG A 411 -15.18 -10.63 -38.94
C ARG A 411 -14.81 -9.97 -37.61
N ASN A 412 -15.33 -8.79 -37.33
CA ASN A 412 -15.09 -8.05 -36.09
C ASN A 412 -15.62 -8.79 -34.86
N LEU A 413 -16.83 -9.34 -34.93
CA LEU A 413 -17.40 -10.17 -33.87
C LEU A 413 -16.52 -11.40 -33.57
N LEU A 414 -16.07 -12.11 -34.59
CA LEU A 414 -15.18 -13.27 -34.44
C LEU A 414 -13.82 -12.88 -33.82
N LEU A 415 -13.27 -11.71 -34.18
CA LEU A 415 -12.05 -11.20 -33.57
C LEU A 415 -12.24 -10.90 -32.08
N LYS A 416 -13.37 -10.27 -31.69
CA LYS A 416 -13.68 -9.99 -30.28
C LYS A 416 -13.89 -11.28 -29.50
N LYS A 417 -14.60 -12.25 -30.04
CA LYS A 417 -14.75 -13.58 -29.43
C LYS A 417 -13.41 -14.23 -29.14
N ARG A 418 -12.52 -14.29 -30.13
CA ARG A 418 -11.16 -14.81 -29.95
C ARG A 418 -10.36 -14.04 -28.90
N LEU A 419 -10.52 -12.72 -28.88
CA LEU A 419 -9.85 -11.85 -27.92
C LEU A 419 -10.30 -12.14 -26.49
N ILE A 420 -11.63 -12.22 -26.26
CA ILE A 420 -12.24 -12.57 -24.98
C ILE A 420 -11.69 -13.92 -24.50
N GLN A 421 -11.82 -14.97 -25.33
CA GLN A 421 -11.40 -16.32 -24.99
C GLN A 421 -9.90 -16.41 -24.69
N LYS A 422 -9.04 -15.82 -25.54
CA LYS A 422 -7.58 -15.85 -25.37
C LYS A 422 -7.15 -15.12 -24.10
N LYS A 423 -7.68 -13.92 -23.86
CA LYS A 423 -7.32 -13.13 -22.67
C LYS A 423 -7.79 -13.79 -21.40
N THR A 424 -9.02 -14.32 -21.40
CA THR A 424 -9.58 -15.05 -20.26
C THR A 424 -8.77 -16.29 -19.94
N SER A 425 -8.45 -17.12 -20.93
CA SER A 425 -7.65 -18.32 -20.72
C SER A 425 -6.27 -17.99 -20.17
N CYS A 426 -5.57 -17.02 -20.75
CA CYS A 426 -4.28 -16.57 -20.24
C CYS A 426 -4.36 -16.04 -18.80
N TYR A 427 -5.43 -15.30 -18.47
CA TYR A 427 -5.64 -14.77 -17.14
C TYR A 427 -5.97 -15.87 -16.12
N MET A 428 -6.86 -16.82 -16.46
CA MET A 428 -7.21 -17.91 -15.56
C MET A 428 -5.98 -18.72 -15.16
N VAL A 429 -5.14 -19.07 -16.13
CA VAL A 429 -3.87 -19.76 -15.87
C VAL A 429 -2.96 -18.90 -14.97
N ARG A 430 -2.85 -17.59 -15.24
CA ARG A 430 -2.02 -16.67 -14.44
C ARG A 430 -2.60 -16.46 -13.05
N ARG A 431 -3.92 -16.33 -12.93
CA ARG A 431 -4.62 -16.18 -11.65
C ARG A 431 -4.48 -17.43 -10.79
N GLU A 432 -4.72 -18.63 -11.35
CA GLU A 432 -4.53 -19.89 -10.64
C GLU A 432 -3.09 -20.04 -10.17
N LYS A 433 -2.12 -19.69 -11.02
CA LYS A 433 -0.71 -19.65 -10.64
C LYS A 433 -0.44 -18.64 -9.53
N ASN A 434 -0.90 -17.40 -9.65
CA ASN A 434 -0.70 -16.36 -8.63
C ASN A 434 -1.42 -16.70 -7.33
N GLN A 435 -2.67 -17.20 -7.39
CA GLN A 435 -3.40 -17.64 -6.19
C GLN A 435 -2.72 -18.83 -5.51
N MET A 436 -2.14 -19.75 -6.30
CA MET A 436 -1.36 -20.86 -5.76
C MET A 436 -0.06 -20.34 -5.16
N GLU A 437 0.63 -19.41 -5.80
CA GLU A 437 1.83 -18.77 -5.29
C GLU A 437 1.53 -17.96 -4.01
N ASP A 438 0.48 -17.14 -4.00
CA ASP A 438 0.03 -16.38 -2.81
C ASP A 438 -0.43 -17.32 -1.69
N PHE A 439 -1.19 -18.38 -2.01
CA PHE A 439 -1.61 -19.39 -1.04
C PHE A 439 -0.41 -20.17 -0.48
N ILE A 440 0.53 -20.57 -1.31
CA ILE A 440 1.78 -21.23 -0.89
C ILE A 440 2.61 -20.25 -0.06
N GLN A 441 2.72 -18.99 -0.47
CA GLN A 441 3.48 -17.98 0.29
C GLN A 441 2.83 -17.67 1.64
N GLN A 442 1.53 -17.43 1.70
CA GLN A 442 0.86 -17.05 2.94
C GLN A 442 0.55 -18.24 3.86
N SER A 443 0.05 -19.34 3.28
CA SER A 443 -0.41 -20.47 4.07
C SER A 443 0.67 -21.52 4.38
N CYS A 444 1.66 -21.66 3.50
CA CYS A 444 2.72 -22.66 3.67
C CYS A 444 4.05 -22.04 4.09
N PHE A 445 4.37 -20.83 3.63
CA PHE A 445 5.69 -20.26 3.78
C PHE A 445 5.98 -19.84 5.23
N LEU A 446 5.07 -19.08 5.88
CA LEU A 446 5.25 -18.67 7.27
C LEU A 446 5.28 -19.86 8.25
N PRO A 447 4.37 -20.86 8.16
CA PRO A 447 4.48 -22.08 8.96
C PRO A 447 5.76 -22.87 8.69
N LEU A 448 6.26 -22.90 7.45
CA LEU A 448 7.52 -23.57 7.11
C LEU A 448 8.73 -22.89 7.77
N ILE A 449 8.78 -21.56 7.76
CA ILE A 449 9.81 -20.80 8.48
C ILE A 449 9.76 -21.17 9.96
N SER A 450 8.59 -21.11 10.58
CA SER A 450 8.41 -21.42 11.99
C SER A 450 8.84 -22.84 12.33
N ARG A 451 8.41 -23.82 11.54
CA ARG A 451 8.76 -25.23 11.74
C ARG A 451 10.28 -25.46 11.67
N ASP A 452 10.92 -24.90 10.64
CA ASP A 452 12.35 -25.13 10.42
C ASP A 452 13.21 -24.37 11.44
N MET A 453 12.73 -23.21 11.92
CA MET A 453 13.37 -22.53 13.06
C MET A 453 13.15 -23.29 14.38
N LEU A 454 11.93 -23.81 14.62
CA LEU A 454 11.64 -24.61 15.80
C LEU A 454 12.48 -25.90 15.86
N SER A 455 12.75 -26.53 14.72
CA SER A 455 13.62 -27.71 14.67
C SER A 455 15.06 -27.43 15.09
N ALA A 456 15.49 -26.18 15.03
CA ALA A 456 16.82 -25.69 15.42
C ALA A 456 16.81 -24.89 16.74
N ILE A 457 15.74 -25.00 17.56
CA ILE A 457 15.56 -24.16 18.76
C ILE A 457 16.62 -24.38 19.85
N GLU A 458 17.45 -25.40 19.71
CA GLU A 458 18.56 -25.69 20.63
C GLU A 458 19.89 -25.09 20.15
N ASP A 459 20.00 -24.78 18.84
CA ASP A 459 21.21 -24.23 18.23
C ASP A 459 20.88 -22.86 17.58
N GLU A 460 21.41 -21.82 18.21
CA GLU A 460 21.20 -20.43 17.78
C GLU A 460 21.71 -20.18 16.36
N GLN A 461 22.82 -20.79 15.98
CA GLN A 461 23.44 -20.62 14.66
C GLN A 461 22.61 -21.26 13.55
N GLU A 462 22.12 -22.48 13.79
CA GLU A 462 21.22 -23.18 12.84
C GLU A 462 19.85 -22.49 12.76
N LEU A 463 19.35 -21.92 13.85
CA LEU A 463 18.10 -21.14 13.87
C LEU A 463 18.17 -19.96 12.90
N TYR A 464 19.25 -19.16 12.95
CA TYR A 464 19.44 -18.03 12.04
C TYR A 464 19.65 -18.48 10.59
N LYS A 465 20.40 -19.54 10.38
CA LYS A 465 20.64 -20.10 9.05
C LYS A 465 19.33 -20.60 8.42
N ASN A 466 18.49 -21.30 9.16
CA ASN A 466 17.21 -21.79 8.70
C ASN A 466 16.25 -20.65 8.33
N ALA A 467 16.26 -19.55 9.07
CA ALA A 467 15.52 -18.34 8.72
C ALA A 467 15.95 -17.82 7.33
N LEU A 468 17.26 -17.70 7.07
CA LEU A 468 17.79 -17.16 5.82
C LEU A 468 17.60 -18.11 4.63
N ILE A 469 17.68 -19.43 4.83
CA ILE A 469 17.42 -20.41 3.76
C ILE A 469 16.02 -20.20 3.17
N LYS A 470 15.04 -19.92 4.00
CA LYS A 470 13.66 -19.66 3.53
C LYS A 470 13.54 -18.31 2.84
N LEU A 471 14.20 -17.28 3.36
CA LEU A 471 14.20 -15.95 2.74
C LEU A 471 14.83 -15.94 1.35
N SER A 472 15.83 -16.80 1.10
CA SER A 472 16.44 -16.93 -0.23
C SER A 472 15.42 -17.38 -1.30
N ALA A 473 14.39 -18.15 -0.92
CA ALA A 473 13.31 -18.56 -1.82
C ALA A 473 12.42 -17.38 -2.25
N LEU A 474 12.46 -16.25 -1.55
CA LEU A 474 11.72 -15.02 -1.87
C LEU A 474 12.47 -14.08 -2.85
N GLN A 475 13.52 -14.59 -3.50
CA GLN A 475 14.31 -13.85 -4.49
C GLN A 475 14.93 -12.55 -3.96
N ALA A 476 15.28 -12.50 -2.67
CA ALA A 476 16.10 -11.43 -2.15
C ALA A 476 17.52 -11.54 -2.73
N ALA A 477 18.06 -10.46 -3.26
CA ALA A 477 19.43 -10.45 -3.78
C ALA A 477 20.45 -10.60 -2.64
N SER A 478 20.16 -9.99 -1.50
CA SER A 478 20.92 -10.16 -0.26
C SER A 478 20.01 -10.00 0.97
N THR A 479 20.38 -10.68 2.06
CA THR A 479 19.66 -10.60 3.34
C THR A 479 20.67 -10.65 4.49
N TYR A 480 20.47 -9.80 5.50
CA TYR A 480 21.33 -9.68 6.67
C TYR A 480 20.47 -9.70 7.93
N LEU A 481 20.83 -10.57 8.87
CA LEU A 481 20.20 -10.68 10.18
C LEU A 481 21.12 -10.07 11.23
N PHE A 482 20.78 -8.88 11.71
CA PHE A 482 21.50 -8.20 12.77
C PHE A 482 20.73 -8.35 14.08
N ILE A 483 21.43 -8.71 15.15
CA ILE A 483 20.85 -8.86 16.47
C ILE A 483 21.49 -7.89 17.47
N LEU A 484 20.73 -7.56 18.49
CA LEU A 484 21.21 -6.84 19.66
C LEU A 484 22.13 -7.74 20.51
N LYS A 485 23.03 -7.16 21.29
CA LYS A 485 23.86 -7.90 22.24
C LYS A 485 23.00 -8.68 23.23
N GLU A 486 22.01 -8.01 23.78
CA GLU A 486 20.93 -8.57 24.60
C GLU A 486 19.60 -7.97 24.14
N PRO A 487 18.49 -8.73 24.19
CA PRO A 487 17.17 -8.22 23.86
C PRO A 487 16.80 -7.03 24.75
N VAL A 488 16.11 -6.04 24.17
CA VAL A 488 15.73 -4.80 24.87
C VAL A 488 14.22 -4.69 24.96
N THR A 489 13.71 -4.47 26.17
CA THR A 489 12.30 -4.17 26.38
C THR A 489 12.01 -2.71 26.04
N HIS A 490 10.96 -2.46 25.25
CA HIS A 490 10.52 -1.13 24.84
C HIS A 490 9.00 -1.02 24.98
N TYR A 491 8.55 -0.10 25.82
CA TYR A 491 7.12 0.12 26.09
C TYR A 491 6.55 1.25 25.23
N LYS A 492 5.25 1.19 24.92
CA LYS A 492 4.52 2.04 23.96
C LYS A 492 4.72 3.56 24.15
N ASN A 493 4.95 4.03 25.35
CA ASN A 493 5.05 5.46 25.66
C ASN A 493 6.47 5.90 26.06
N GLU A 494 7.44 5.03 25.87
CA GLU A 494 8.83 5.31 26.18
C GLU A 494 9.61 5.69 24.92
N SER A 495 10.61 6.55 25.08
CA SER A 495 11.53 6.85 23.98
C SER A 495 12.46 5.67 23.75
N TRP A 496 12.53 5.20 22.51
CA TRP A 496 13.53 4.22 22.11
C TRP A 496 14.93 4.85 22.11
N SER A 497 15.89 4.14 22.67
CA SER A 497 17.31 4.48 22.53
C SER A 497 17.97 3.47 21.62
N CYS A 498 18.38 3.92 20.44
CA CYS A 498 19.09 3.07 19.51
C CYS A 498 20.40 2.56 20.13
N PRO A 499 20.70 1.26 20.08
CA PRO A 499 21.95 0.73 20.58
C PRO A 499 23.14 1.23 19.75
N ASP A 500 24.31 1.35 20.39
CA ASP A 500 25.54 1.81 19.71
C ASP A 500 26.10 0.76 18.75
N GLU A 501 25.71 -0.50 18.88
CA GLU A 501 26.27 -1.62 18.13
C GLU A 501 25.24 -2.71 17.82
N LEU A 502 25.40 -3.30 16.63
CA LEU A 502 24.66 -4.47 16.19
C LEU A 502 25.63 -5.62 15.88
N TYR A 503 25.16 -6.84 15.97
CA TYR A 503 25.95 -8.04 15.70
C TYR A 503 25.35 -8.79 14.52
N LEU A 504 26.14 -9.02 13.46
CA LEU A 504 25.72 -9.82 12.32
C LEU A 504 25.64 -11.30 12.72
N ALA A 505 24.43 -11.81 12.89
CA ALA A 505 24.20 -13.20 13.27
C ALA A 505 24.29 -14.14 12.07
N ALA A 506 23.74 -13.72 10.93
CA ALA A 506 23.79 -14.46 9.68
C ALA A 506 23.57 -13.54 8.47
N CYS A 507 24.04 -13.96 7.31
CA CYS A 507 23.77 -13.26 6.05
C CYS A 507 23.62 -14.25 4.89
N GLN A 508 22.88 -13.80 3.86
CA GLN A 508 22.78 -14.47 2.57
C GLN A 508 23.16 -13.46 1.49
N VAL A 509 24.09 -13.83 0.64
CA VAL A 509 24.55 -13.02 -0.51
C VAL A 509 24.80 -13.98 -1.68
N GLU A 510 24.29 -13.71 -2.85
CA GLU A 510 24.50 -14.51 -4.06
C GLU A 510 24.27 -16.03 -3.82
N ASN A 511 23.18 -16.37 -3.16
CA ASN A 511 22.83 -17.76 -2.78
C ASN A 511 23.78 -18.47 -1.79
N LYS A 512 24.76 -17.75 -1.22
CA LYS A 512 25.59 -18.27 -0.14
C LYS A 512 25.06 -17.77 1.20
N ILE A 513 24.86 -18.71 2.12
CA ILE A 513 24.38 -18.42 3.47
C ILE A 513 25.55 -18.64 4.44
N CYS A 514 25.80 -17.63 5.28
CA CYS A 514 26.78 -17.68 6.35
C CYS A 514 26.08 -17.38 7.67
N SER A 515 26.37 -18.14 8.71
CA SER A 515 25.96 -17.86 10.09
C SER A 515 27.18 -17.84 11.00
N PHE A 516 27.12 -17.06 12.08
CA PHE A 516 28.26 -16.80 12.94
C PHE A 516 27.95 -17.27 14.37
N GLU A 517 28.93 -17.99 14.99
CA GLU A 517 28.90 -18.32 16.42
C GLU A 517 28.85 -17.03 17.26
N LYS A 518 28.20 -17.07 18.42
CA LYS A 518 27.95 -15.88 19.28
C LYS A 518 29.21 -15.05 19.50
N ASP A 519 30.34 -15.69 19.82
CA ASP A 519 31.59 -15.01 20.13
C ASP A 519 32.41 -14.54 18.91
N LYS A 520 32.01 -14.97 17.71
CA LYS A 520 32.67 -14.64 16.43
C LYS A 520 31.84 -13.72 15.54
N ARG A 521 30.69 -13.21 16.02
CA ARG A 521 29.81 -12.32 15.25
C ARG A 521 30.50 -11.02 14.91
N PRO A 522 30.52 -10.62 13.62
CA PRO A 522 30.99 -9.30 13.26
C PRO A 522 30.16 -8.23 13.98
N LYS A 523 30.84 -7.34 14.69
CA LYS A 523 30.27 -6.18 15.34
C LYS A 523 30.16 -5.06 14.30
N ILE A 524 29.03 -4.37 14.26
CA ILE A 524 28.77 -3.22 13.40
C ILE A 524 28.45 -2.02 14.27
N LEU A 525 29.23 -0.97 14.13
CA LEU A 525 29.01 0.31 14.76
C LEU A 525 28.16 1.21 13.88
N ALA A 526 27.62 2.29 14.45
CA ALA A 526 26.99 3.35 13.70
C ALA A 526 27.89 3.79 12.52
N ASN A 527 27.29 4.03 11.35
CA ASN A 527 27.96 4.40 10.09
C ASN A 527 28.82 3.30 9.41
N GLU A 528 28.76 2.05 9.89
CA GLU A 528 29.54 0.96 9.29
C GLU A 528 28.72 -0.01 8.42
N PHE A 529 27.40 0.08 8.45
CA PHE A 529 26.53 -0.85 7.73
C PHE A 529 26.84 -0.90 6.22
N ASN A 530 26.95 0.23 5.56
CA ASN A 530 27.22 0.31 4.12
C ASN A 530 28.59 -0.27 3.76
N ASN A 531 29.61 -0.01 4.57
CA ASN A 531 30.94 -0.53 4.33
C ASN A 531 30.98 -2.06 4.44
N ASN A 532 30.28 -2.63 5.40
CA ASN A 532 30.18 -4.07 5.59
C ASN A 532 29.34 -4.74 4.51
N HIS A 533 28.23 -4.12 4.10
CA HIS A 533 27.40 -4.60 2.99
C HIS A 533 28.22 -4.69 1.69
N LEU A 534 28.93 -3.63 1.31
CA LEU A 534 29.76 -3.60 0.09
C LEU A 534 30.89 -4.61 0.14
N ARG A 535 31.52 -4.84 1.31
CA ARG A 535 32.56 -5.86 1.48
C ARG A 535 32.02 -7.28 1.28
N ILE A 536 30.80 -7.56 1.76
CA ILE A 536 30.20 -8.89 1.66
C ILE A 536 29.70 -9.15 0.23
N ARG A 537 29.08 -8.15 -0.42
CA ARG A 537 28.47 -8.29 -1.75
C ARG A 537 29.50 -8.40 -2.89
N GLN A 538 30.70 -7.88 -2.70
CA GLN A 538 31.79 -7.88 -3.69
C GLN A 538 31.46 -7.21 -5.05
N THR A 539 30.29 -6.55 -5.20
CA THR A 539 29.89 -5.81 -6.38
C THR A 539 29.87 -4.31 -6.10
N ASN A 540 30.09 -3.50 -7.14
CA ASN A 540 30.06 -2.04 -7.04
C ASN A 540 28.77 -1.47 -7.66
N ASP A 541 27.70 -2.26 -7.75
CA ASP A 541 26.42 -1.82 -8.24
C ASP A 541 25.62 -1.06 -7.16
N HIS A 542 24.67 -0.21 -7.57
CA HIS A 542 23.73 0.40 -6.63
C HIS A 542 22.87 -0.67 -5.97
N TYR A 543 22.33 -0.37 -4.80
CA TYR A 543 21.45 -1.27 -4.06
C TYR A 543 20.25 -0.54 -3.45
N ASN A 544 19.17 -1.28 -3.25
CA ASN A 544 17.98 -0.85 -2.55
C ASN A 544 17.70 -1.84 -1.41
N ILE A 545 18.01 -1.44 -0.18
CA ILE A 545 17.87 -2.28 1.01
C ILE A 545 16.67 -1.82 1.83
N CYS A 546 15.81 -2.75 2.21
CA CYS A 546 14.71 -2.54 3.14
C CYS A 546 15.10 -3.05 4.53
N VAL A 547 14.85 -2.25 5.56
CA VAL A 547 15.14 -2.57 6.96
C VAL A 547 13.84 -2.79 7.71
N PHE A 548 13.74 -3.91 8.43
CA PHE A 548 12.59 -4.33 9.23
C PHE A 548 13.01 -4.63 10.66
N CYS A 549 12.20 -4.26 11.65
CA CYS A 549 12.45 -4.61 13.04
C CYS A 549 12.12 -6.06 13.35
N LEU A 550 12.91 -6.67 14.25
CA LEU A 550 12.69 -8.00 14.79
C LEU A 550 12.27 -7.88 16.25
N PHE A 551 11.00 -8.14 16.53
CA PHE A 551 10.45 -8.02 17.88
C PHE A 551 9.37 -9.08 18.15
N SER A 552 9.08 -9.30 19.44
CA SER A 552 7.93 -10.08 19.90
C SER A 552 7.40 -9.48 21.20
N GLY A 553 6.15 -9.04 21.17
CA GLY A 553 5.58 -8.25 22.26
C GLY A 553 6.36 -6.95 22.45
N GLU A 554 6.77 -6.67 23.67
CA GLU A 554 7.54 -5.48 24.05
C GLU A 554 9.06 -5.62 23.84
N ILE A 555 9.53 -6.76 23.31
CA ILE A 555 10.95 -7.07 23.27
C ILE A 555 11.48 -6.95 21.84
N GLN A 556 12.48 -6.08 21.67
CA GLN A 556 13.27 -5.92 20.45
C GLN A 556 14.47 -6.86 20.46
N TYR A 557 14.74 -7.53 19.33
CA TYR A 557 15.84 -8.47 19.12
C TYR A 557 16.90 -7.93 18.16
N GLY A 558 16.52 -7.04 17.25
CA GLY A 558 17.41 -6.51 16.21
C GLY A 558 16.66 -6.09 14.94
N ILE A 559 17.32 -6.22 13.80
CA ILE A 559 16.79 -5.86 12.48
C ILE A 559 17.09 -6.93 11.43
N LEU A 560 16.20 -7.03 10.47
CA LEU A 560 16.37 -7.75 9.21
C LEU A 560 16.57 -6.71 8.10
N ALA A 561 17.70 -6.76 7.41
CA ALA A 561 17.97 -5.91 6.26
C ALA A 561 18.01 -6.79 5.00
N ALA A 562 17.28 -6.42 3.96
CA ALA A 562 17.16 -7.23 2.75
C ALA A 562 17.05 -6.38 1.49
N GLU A 563 17.75 -6.80 0.44
CA GLU A 563 17.62 -6.25 -0.90
C GLU A 563 16.54 -7.02 -1.65
N ILE A 564 15.36 -6.41 -1.76
CA ILE A 564 14.13 -7.05 -2.24
C ILE A 564 13.41 -6.22 -3.29
N ASN A 565 12.55 -6.85 -4.07
CA ASN A 565 11.60 -6.13 -4.94
C ASN A 565 10.52 -5.43 -4.09
N PRO A 566 10.03 -4.24 -4.51
CA PRO A 566 8.93 -3.56 -3.83
C PRO A 566 7.69 -4.43 -3.57
N SER A 567 7.35 -5.32 -4.51
CA SER A 567 6.22 -6.26 -4.39
C SER A 567 6.33 -7.23 -3.21
N ASN A 568 7.53 -7.47 -2.68
CA ASN A 568 7.79 -8.41 -1.58
C ASN A 568 7.82 -7.74 -0.20
N ILE A 569 7.69 -6.41 -0.10
CA ILE A 569 7.79 -5.66 1.16
C ILE A 569 6.82 -6.19 2.21
N ILE A 570 5.55 -6.40 1.84
CA ILE A 570 4.50 -6.90 2.76
C ILE A 570 4.90 -8.28 3.32
N LEU A 571 5.40 -9.16 2.48
CA LEU A 571 5.82 -10.49 2.90
C LEU A 571 6.99 -10.44 3.87
N PHE A 572 7.94 -9.53 3.64
CA PHE A 572 9.08 -9.35 4.55
C PHE A 572 8.68 -8.75 5.90
N TYR A 573 7.63 -7.92 5.98
CA TYR A 573 7.03 -7.52 7.25
C TYR A 573 6.51 -8.73 8.04
N LEU A 574 5.77 -9.61 7.39
CA LEU A 574 5.23 -10.81 8.03
C LEU A 574 6.36 -11.75 8.49
N VAL A 575 7.38 -11.90 7.67
CA VAL A 575 8.54 -12.75 7.97
C VAL A 575 9.36 -12.17 9.11
N SER A 576 9.65 -10.87 9.13
CA SER A 576 10.41 -10.23 10.21
C SER A 576 9.73 -10.41 11.56
N ARG A 577 8.40 -10.26 11.60
CA ARG A 577 7.57 -10.53 12.78
C ARG A 577 7.64 -11.99 13.22
N GLN A 578 7.60 -12.92 12.25
CA GLN A 578 7.70 -14.35 12.54
C GLN A 578 9.07 -14.74 13.09
N ILE A 579 10.14 -14.16 12.54
CA ILE A 579 11.50 -14.35 13.07
C ILE A 579 11.58 -13.80 14.50
N GLY A 580 11.04 -12.61 14.77
CA GLY A 580 10.97 -12.04 16.13
C GLY A 580 10.30 -12.98 17.13
N ASN A 581 9.15 -13.57 16.75
CA ASN A 581 8.45 -14.54 17.59
C ASN A 581 9.29 -15.82 17.83
N MET A 582 10.02 -16.29 16.83
CA MET A 582 10.90 -17.45 17.00
C MET A 582 12.10 -17.16 17.92
N LEU A 583 12.66 -15.95 17.83
CA LEU A 583 13.72 -15.50 18.74
C LEU A 583 13.22 -15.45 20.19
N ARG A 584 11.98 -15.04 20.41
CA ARG A 584 11.34 -15.08 21.74
C ARG A 584 11.22 -16.50 22.27
N LEU A 585 10.74 -17.42 21.44
CA LEU A 585 10.63 -18.84 21.82
C LEU A 585 12.00 -19.47 22.13
N PHE A 586 13.01 -19.15 21.33
CA PHE A 586 14.38 -19.58 21.60
C PHE A 586 14.88 -19.06 22.95
N GLN A 587 14.69 -17.79 23.23
CA GLN A 587 15.06 -17.18 24.51
C GLN A 587 14.35 -17.88 25.69
N LEU A 588 13.04 -18.08 25.60
CA LEU A 588 12.26 -18.76 26.63
C LEU A 588 12.72 -20.21 26.85
N SER A 589 13.02 -20.94 25.78
CA SER A 589 13.56 -22.30 25.87
C SER A 589 14.90 -22.33 26.61
N LYS A 590 15.78 -21.35 26.35
CA LYS A 590 17.07 -21.22 27.01
C LYS A 590 16.93 -20.87 28.49
N GLU A 591 16.04 -19.93 28.82
CA GLU A 591 15.69 -19.57 30.21
C GLU A 591 15.15 -20.77 30.98
N GLN A 592 14.24 -21.54 30.35
CA GLN A 592 13.68 -22.76 30.95
C GLN A 592 14.74 -23.81 31.24
N LYS A 593 15.66 -24.07 30.29
CA LYS A 593 16.76 -25.03 30.51
C LYS A 593 17.69 -24.57 31.63
N SER A 594 18.00 -23.27 31.71
CA SER A 594 18.85 -22.73 32.79
C SER A 594 18.17 -22.90 34.15
N MET A 595 16.87 -22.59 34.27
CA MET A 595 16.12 -22.80 35.53
C MET A 595 16.01 -24.26 35.88
N GLN A 596 15.88 -25.17 34.92
CA GLN A 596 15.84 -26.61 35.18
C GLN A 596 17.16 -27.10 35.74
N MET A 597 18.31 -26.70 35.17
CA MET A 597 19.64 -27.04 35.64
C MET A 597 19.86 -26.51 37.07
N GLU A 598 19.45 -25.29 37.37
CA GLU A 598 19.54 -24.72 38.71
C GLU A 598 18.68 -25.47 39.71
N LEU A 599 17.46 -25.87 39.31
CA LEU A 599 16.59 -26.69 40.14
C LEU A 599 17.21 -28.08 40.43
N GLU A 600 17.75 -28.73 39.40
CA GLU A 600 18.42 -30.02 39.54
C GLU A 600 19.63 -29.92 40.51
N HIS A 601 20.42 -28.84 40.40
CA HIS A 601 21.53 -28.57 41.33
C HIS A 601 21.03 -28.38 42.77
N LEU A 602 19.96 -27.58 42.96
CA LEU A 602 19.37 -27.38 44.29
C LEU A 602 18.80 -28.67 44.89
N VAL A 603 18.15 -29.50 44.07
CA VAL A 603 17.66 -30.82 44.51
C VAL A 603 18.82 -31.70 44.95
N GLN A 604 19.90 -31.73 44.20
CA GLN A 604 21.09 -32.50 44.58
C GLN A 604 21.73 -31.99 45.90
N GLU A 605 21.84 -30.66 46.06
CA GLU A 605 22.35 -30.04 47.28
C GLU A 605 21.46 -30.39 48.52
N ILE A 606 20.14 -30.37 48.31
CA ILE A 606 19.21 -30.78 49.37
C ILE A 606 19.34 -32.27 49.72
N GLN A 607 19.54 -33.13 48.70
CA GLN A 607 19.76 -34.56 48.93
C GLN A 607 21.05 -34.81 49.74
N GLU A 608 22.16 -34.18 49.35
CA GLU A 608 23.41 -34.27 50.08
C GLU A 608 23.31 -33.80 51.55
N LYS A 609 22.59 -32.65 51.77
CA LYS A 609 22.36 -32.16 53.13
C LYS A 609 21.45 -33.10 53.93
N ASN A 610 20.45 -33.71 53.32
CA ASN A 610 19.57 -34.68 53.98
C ASN A 610 20.34 -35.98 54.35
N GLU A 611 21.23 -36.45 53.49
CA GLU A 611 22.10 -37.60 53.81
C GLU A 611 22.97 -37.30 55.01
N VAL A 612 23.57 -36.09 55.07
CA VAL A 612 24.36 -35.64 56.22
C VAL A 612 23.51 -35.55 57.50
N LEU A 613 22.31 -34.98 57.38
CA LEU A 613 21.37 -34.91 58.53
C LEU A 613 20.93 -36.28 59.01
N ASN A 614 20.62 -37.22 58.11
CA ASN A 614 20.30 -38.59 58.43
C ASN A 614 21.49 -39.29 59.13
N PHE A 615 22.70 -39.12 58.57
CA PHE A 615 23.89 -39.62 59.21
C PHE A 615 24.07 -39.08 60.65
N ILE A 616 23.89 -37.75 60.84
CA ILE A 616 23.99 -37.12 62.18
C ILE A 616 22.88 -37.60 63.09
N SER A 617 21.63 -37.86 62.58
CA SER A 617 20.52 -38.34 63.37
C SER A 617 20.65 -39.83 63.80
N GLU A 618 21.34 -40.63 62.97
CA GLU A 618 21.65 -42.04 63.29
C GLU A 618 22.82 -42.20 64.23
N TYR A 619 23.69 -41.15 64.30
CA TYR A 619 24.85 -41.17 65.26
C TYR A 619 24.43 -40.43 66.54
N ASP A 620 24.26 -41.19 67.65
CA ASP A 620 24.06 -40.58 68.97
C ASP A 620 25.41 -40.08 69.51
N PRO A 621 25.61 -38.73 69.62
CA PRO A 621 26.87 -38.17 70.09
C PRO A 621 27.23 -38.53 71.55
N LEU A 622 26.28 -39.03 72.34
CA LEU A 622 26.45 -39.36 73.74
C LEU A 622 26.79 -40.83 73.95
N THR A 623 26.35 -41.70 73.04
CA THR A 623 26.56 -43.16 73.21
C THR A 623 27.65 -43.76 72.26
N GLY A 624 27.97 -43.02 71.15
CA GLY A 624 28.92 -43.45 70.14
C GLY A 624 28.45 -44.65 69.29
N CYS A 625 27.18 -44.97 69.31
CA CYS A 625 26.53 -46.02 68.49
C CYS A 625 25.79 -45.43 67.31
#